data_008b74d85e4a1d1883fef786c932b2d1
#
_entry.id   008b74d85e4a1d1883fef786c932b2d1
#
_cell.length_a   1.000
_cell.length_b   1.000
_cell.length_c   1.000
_cell.angle_alpha   90.00
_cell.angle_beta   90.00
_cell.angle_gamma   90.00
#
_symmetry.space_group_name_H-M   'P 1'
#
loop_
_entity.id
_entity.type
_entity.pdbx_description
1 polymer ?
#
loop_
_entity_poly.entity_id
_entity_poly.type
_entity_poly.pdbx_seq_one_letter_code
_entity_poly.pdbx_strand_id
1 'polypeptide(L)'
;MTTTTPHISLLGTTALLFEAPGELALPSQQRIWSLAHEAQAWPEVREAVPGMNNLMLTFEQLPRSAAALEALEARLQAAWDAAPPLPLQGRVVELPVVYGGEGGPHMGDVVSHTGLSVDEVVELPRTPGYPVYALGSHPRHCH
;
A
#
# COMPACT_ATOMS: atom_id res chain seq x y z
N MET A 1 -10.84 -5.68 -18.32
CA MET A 1 -9.60 -5.28 -19.01
C MET A 1 -8.66 -4.74 -17.95
N THR A 2 -7.63 -5.48 -17.60
CA THR A 2 -6.60 -5.00 -16.67
C THR A 2 -5.77 -3.93 -17.35
N THR A 3 -5.84 -2.71 -16.85
CA THR A 3 -5.00 -1.60 -17.31
C THR A 3 -3.54 -1.97 -17.02
N THR A 4 -2.70 -1.98 -18.05
CA THR A 4 -1.26 -2.27 -17.92
C THR A 4 -0.43 -1.03 -17.64
N THR A 5 -1.03 0.15 -17.76
CA THR A 5 -0.39 1.44 -17.57
C THR A 5 -0.82 2.04 -16.23
N PRO A 6 0.10 2.57 -15.42
CA PRO A 6 -0.26 3.28 -14.21
C PRO A 6 -1.11 4.51 -14.50
N HIS A 7 -1.89 4.91 -13.52
CA HIS A 7 -2.67 6.14 -13.58
C HIS A 7 -1.99 7.20 -12.72
N ILE A 8 -1.79 8.39 -13.28
CA ILE A 8 -1.21 9.53 -12.57
C ILE A 8 -2.24 10.65 -12.55
N SER A 9 -2.54 11.18 -11.39
CA SER A 9 -3.49 12.27 -11.19
C SER A 9 -2.93 13.38 -10.31
N LEU A 10 -3.38 14.60 -10.58
CA LEU A 10 -3.03 15.76 -9.77
C LEU A 10 -3.94 15.84 -8.55
N LEU A 11 -3.36 16.06 -7.38
CA LEU A 11 -4.09 16.37 -6.16
C LEU A 11 -3.84 17.82 -5.75
N GLY A 12 -4.72 18.70 -6.20
CA GLY A 12 -4.54 20.14 -6.02
C GLY A 12 -3.33 20.68 -6.79
N THR A 13 -2.56 21.56 -6.17
CA THR A 13 -1.41 22.26 -6.78
C THR A 13 -0.05 21.81 -6.23
N THR A 14 -0.05 20.84 -5.32
CA THR A 14 1.15 20.45 -4.56
C THR A 14 1.36 18.94 -4.46
N ALA A 15 0.48 18.12 -5.04
CA ALA A 15 0.64 16.68 -4.97
C ALA A 15 0.27 15.95 -6.26
N LEU A 16 0.91 14.80 -6.46
CA LEU A 16 0.59 13.79 -7.46
C LEU A 16 0.21 12.48 -6.77
N LEU A 17 -0.80 11.80 -7.28
CA LEU A 17 -1.10 10.43 -6.94
C LEU A 17 -0.72 9.53 -8.12
N PHE A 18 0.14 8.58 -7.87
CA PHE A 18 0.48 7.49 -8.77
C PHE A 18 -0.25 6.22 -8.30
N GLU A 19 -0.98 5.59 -9.18
CA GLU A 19 -1.69 4.33 -8.94
C GLU A 19 -1.11 3.25 -9.84
N ALA A 20 -0.57 2.20 -9.23
CA ALA A 20 0.00 1.09 -9.97
C ALA A 20 -1.09 0.31 -10.71
N PRO A 21 -0.79 -0.22 -11.92
CA PRO A 21 -1.74 -1.01 -12.67
C PRO A 21 -1.99 -2.38 -12.02
N GLY A 22 -3.18 -2.91 -12.24
CA GLY A 22 -3.57 -4.24 -11.77
C GLY A 22 -4.10 -4.27 -10.35
N GLU A 23 -4.22 -5.49 -9.82
CA GLU A 23 -4.73 -5.72 -8.48
C GLU A 23 -3.63 -5.56 -7.42
N LEU A 24 -4.07 -5.26 -6.20
CA LEU A 24 -3.16 -5.21 -5.05
C LEU A 24 -2.54 -6.58 -4.80
N ALA A 25 -1.24 -6.65 -4.98
CA ALA A 25 -0.44 -7.84 -4.73
C ALA A 25 0.92 -7.47 -4.13
N LEU A 26 1.51 -8.37 -3.36
CA LEU A 26 2.81 -8.10 -2.73
C LEU A 26 3.89 -7.67 -3.72
N PRO A 27 4.07 -8.31 -4.89
CA PRO A 27 5.08 -7.86 -5.86
C PRO A 27 4.84 -6.44 -6.38
N SER A 28 3.59 -6.05 -6.60
CA SER A 28 3.23 -4.68 -6.99
C SER A 28 3.54 -3.70 -5.87
N GLN A 29 3.17 -4.04 -4.64
CA GLN A 29 3.46 -3.21 -3.47
C GLN A 29 4.98 -3.05 -3.23
N GLN A 30 5.77 -4.10 -3.42
CA GLN A 30 7.22 -4.04 -3.33
C GLN A 30 7.83 -3.05 -4.34
N ARG A 31 7.26 -2.95 -5.53
CA ARG A 31 7.66 -1.95 -6.53
C ARG A 31 7.22 -0.53 -6.13
N ILE A 32 6.05 -0.37 -5.50
CA ILE A 32 5.61 0.92 -4.92
C ILE A 32 6.61 1.40 -3.86
N TRP A 33 7.09 0.52 -2.98
CA TRP A 33 8.10 0.90 -1.99
C TRP A 33 9.43 1.30 -2.64
N SER A 34 9.85 0.59 -3.69
CA SER A 34 11.03 0.94 -4.47
C SER A 34 10.90 2.32 -5.09
N LEU A 35 9.77 2.58 -5.75
CA LEU A 35 9.46 3.86 -6.37
C LEU A 35 9.42 4.99 -5.33
N ALA A 36 8.83 4.75 -4.17
CA ALA A 36 8.78 5.72 -3.08
C ALA A 36 10.20 6.07 -2.58
N HIS A 37 11.06 5.06 -2.42
CA HIS A 37 12.44 5.26 -2.01
C HIS A 37 13.24 6.07 -3.03
N GLU A 38 13.09 5.78 -4.32
CA GLU A 38 13.73 6.51 -5.39
C GLU A 38 13.20 7.96 -5.47
N ALA A 39 11.87 8.13 -5.49
CA ALA A 39 11.26 9.44 -5.61
C ALA A 39 11.54 10.35 -4.41
N GLN A 40 11.72 9.80 -3.21
CA GLN A 40 12.10 10.57 -2.02
C GLN A 40 13.47 11.23 -2.18
N ALA A 41 14.34 10.71 -3.03
CA ALA A 41 15.65 11.30 -3.32
C ALA A 41 15.59 12.42 -4.40
N TRP A 42 14.45 12.65 -5.01
CA TRP A 42 14.31 13.71 -6.02
C TRP A 42 14.27 15.09 -5.35
N PRO A 43 15.07 16.06 -5.81
CA PRO A 43 15.21 17.36 -5.13
C PRO A 43 13.91 18.15 -5.00
N GLU A 44 12.97 17.96 -5.95
CA GLU A 44 11.68 18.63 -5.99
C GLU A 44 10.62 17.95 -5.11
N VAL A 45 10.84 16.70 -4.72
CA VAL A 45 9.89 15.93 -3.90
C VAL A 45 10.10 16.25 -2.42
N ARG A 46 9.03 16.68 -1.78
CA ARG A 46 9.01 16.97 -0.36
C ARG A 46 8.79 15.69 0.47
N GLU A 47 7.80 14.91 0.06
CA GLU A 47 7.47 13.64 0.69
C GLU A 47 7.01 12.63 -0.36
N ALA A 48 7.42 11.37 -0.20
CA ALA A 48 6.95 10.23 -0.97
C ALA A 48 6.27 9.23 -0.02
N VAL A 49 4.95 9.20 -0.04
CA VAL A 49 4.13 8.41 0.90
C VAL A 49 3.49 7.23 0.17
N PRO A 50 4.00 6.00 0.37
CA PRO A 50 3.39 4.81 -0.21
C PRO A 50 2.08 4.46 0.50
N GLY A 51 1.04 4.23 -0.29
CA GLY A 51 -0.22 3.63 0.12
C GLY A 51 -0.33 2.19 -0.39
N MET A 52 -1.56 1.65 -0.43
CA MET A 52 -1.83 0.33 -0.99
C MET A 52 -1.95 0.43 -2.52
N ASN A 53 -0.97 -0.15 -3.21
CA ASN A 53 -0.84 -0.12 -4.68
C ASN A 53 -0.78 1.29 -5.28
N ASN A 54 -0.43 2.29 -4.47
CA ASN A 54 -0.30 3.68 -4.91
C ASN A 54 0.83 4.40 -4.16
N LEU A 55 1.21 5.57 -4.68
CA LEU A 55 2.22 6.44 -4.10
C LEU A 55 1.75 7.89 -4.24
N MET A 56 1.70 8.61 -3.14
CA MET A 56 1.49 10.04 -3.15
C MET A 56 2.84 10.76 -3.05
N LEU A 57 3.09 11.66 -4.00
CA LEU A 57 4.24 12.57 -3.98
C LEU A 57 3.76 13.97 -3.67
N THR A 58 4.40 14.62 -2.69
CA THR A 58 4.15 16.02 -2.38
C THR A 58 5.33 16.90 -2.79
N PHE A 59 5.01 18.12 -3.19
CA PHE A 59 5.93 19.13 -3.69
C PHE A 59 5.64 20.45 -2.98
N GLU A 60 6.57 21.39 -2.97
CA GLU A 60 6.24 22.76 -2.57
C GLU A 60 5.23 23.38 -3.57
N GLN A 61 5.47 23.17 -4.84
CA GLN A 61 4.57 23.53 -5.92
C GLN A 61 4.82 22.62 -7.13
N LEU A 62 3.75 22.13 -7.73
CA LEU A 62 3.85 21.39 -8.99
C LEU A 62 4.28 22.32 -10.14
N PRO A 63 4.93 21.76 -11.19
CA PRO A 63 5.25 22.52 -12.40
C PRO A 63 3.99 23.16 -12.99
N ARG A 64 4.11 24.44 -13.37
CA ARG A 64 2.99 25.20 -13.95
C ARG A 64 2.83 25.02 -15.45
N SER A 65 3.88 24.63 -16.15
CA SER A 65 3.82 24.40 -17.59
C SER A 65 3.44 22.95 -17.88
N ALA A 66 2.61 22.72 -18.88
CA ALA A 66 2.21 21.38 -19.32
C ALA A 66 3.43 20.53 -19.65
N ALA A 67 4.41 21.06 -20.38
CA ALA A 67 5.63 20.33 -20.74
C ALA A 67 6.46 19.88 -19.54
N ALA A 68 6.54 20.69 -18.48
CA ALA A 68 7.27 20.31 -17.26
C ALA A 68 6.50 19.28 -16.43
N LEU A 69 5.15 19.33 -16.45
CA LEU A 69 4.32 18.33 -15.83
C LEU A 69 4.42 16.99 -16.56
N GLU A 70 4.31 16.99 -17.89
CA GLU A 70 4.50 15.79 -18.72
C GLU A 70 5.89 15.16 -18.52
N ALA A 71 6.94 15.98 -18.36
CA ALA A 71 8.28 15.49 -18.07
C ALA A 71 8.37 14.82 -16.68
N LEU A 72 7.67 15.35 -15.67
CA LEU A 72 7.60 14.76 -14.35
C LEU A 72 6.83 13.43 -14.38
N GLU A 73 5.71 13.38 -15.07
CA GLU A 73 4.92 12.15 -15.27
C GLU A 73 5.72 11.08 -16.00
N ALA A 74 6.42 11.45 -17.09
CA ALA A 74 7.27 10.55 -17.84
C ALA A 74 8.44 10.01 -16.99
N ARG A 75 9.04 10.85 -16.14
CA ARG A 75 10.07 10.44 -15.18
C ARG A 75 9.52 9.42 -14.18
N LEU A 76 8.35 9.68 -13.64
CA LEU A 76 7.69 8.80 -12.68
C LEU A 76 7.33 7.44 -13.32
N GLN A 77 6.84 7.46 -14.57
CA GLN A 77 6.59 6.25 -15.33
C GLN A 77 7.88 5.46 -15.59
N ALA A 78 8.96 6.12 -16.00
CA ALA A 78 10.25 5.45 -16.26
C ALA A 78 10.83 4.85 -14.97
N ALA A 79 10.72 5.55 -13.83
CA ALA A 79 11.12 5.04 -12.54
C ALA A 79 10.30 3.81 -12.12
N TRP A 80 8.98 3.84 -12.36
CA TRP A 80 8.12 2.68 -12.14
C TRP A 80 8.53 1.47 -13.00
N ASP A 81 8.79 1.68 -14.29
CA ASP A 81 9.15 0.61 -15.22
C ASP A 81 10.49 -0.05 -14.84
N ALA A 82 11.40 0.75 -14.29
CA ALA A 82 12.70 0.30 -13.80
C ALA A 82 12.67 -0.24 -12.35
N ALA A 83 11.62 0.04 -11.57
CA ALA A 83 11.56 -0.27 -10.14
C ALA A 83 11.66 -1.77 -9.86
N PRO A 84 12.73 -2.26 -9.21
CA PRO A 84 12.80 -3.64 -8.76
C PRO A 84 11.85 -3.85 -7.56
N PRO A 85 11.32 -5.05 -7.34
CA PRO A 85 10.59 -5.32 -6.12
C PRO A 85 11.54 -5.28 -4.92
N LEU A 86 11.32 -4.36 -3.98
CA LEU A 86 12.05 -4.35 -2.72
C LEU A 86 11.61 -5.55 -1.86
N PRO A 87 12.56 -6.33 -1.34
CA PRO A 87 12.22 -7.43 -0.45
C PRO A 87 11.57 -6.89 0.83
N LEU A 88 10.69 -7.69 1.42
CA LEU A 88 10.18 -7.43 2.76
C LEU A 88 11.37 -7.40 3.74
N GLN A 89 11.66 -6.21 4.24
CA GLN A 89 12.67 -6.00 5.28
C GLN A 89 11.93 -5.55 6.54
N GLY A 90 11.86 -6.42 7.50
CA GLY A 90 11.19 -6.10 8.76
C GLY A 90 11.23 -7.26 9.72
N ARG A 91 10.97 -6.95 10.98
CA ARG A 91 10.78 -7.99 12.02
C ARG A 91 9.38 -8.57 11.89
N VAL A 92 9.26 -9.85 12.13
CA VAL A 92 7.96 -10.49 12.39
C VAL A 92 7.54 -10.12 13.82
N VAL A 93 6.33 -9.62 13.96
CA VAL A 93 5.72 -9.29 15.24
C VAL A 93 4.59 -10.27 15.48
N GLU A 94 4.70 -11.07 16.54
CA GLU A 94 3.62 -11.94 16.97
C GLU A 94 2.63 -11.14 17.81
N LEU A 95 1.37 -11.16 17.40
CA LEU A 95 0.27 -10.51 18.11
C LEU A 95 -0.51 -11.57 18.90
N PRO A 96 -0.49 -11.53 20.24
CA PRO A 96 -1.32 -12.44 21.02
C PRO A 96 -2.81 -12.06 20.85
N VAL A 97 -3.61 -13.02 20.42
CA VAL A 97 -5.05 -12.85 20.21
C VAL A 97 -5.81 -13.88 21.03
N VAL A 98 -6.78 -13.43 21.81
CA VAL A 98 -7.72 -14.29 22.56
C VAL A 98 -8.99 -14.43 21.73
N TYR A 99 -9.32 -15.66 21.38
CA TYR A 99 -10.54 -15.97 20.62
C TYR A 99 -11.62 -16.52 21.58
N GLY A 100 -12.84 -16.01 21.42
CA GLY A 100 -13.99 -16.47 22.19
C GLY A 100 -14.06 -15.89 23.63
N GLY A 101 -14.99 -16.39 24.42
CA GLY A 101 -15.25 -15.91 25.76
C GLY A 101 -15.61 -14.42 25.80
N GLU A 102 -15.17 -13.73 26.84
CA GLU A 102 -15.39 -12.28 26.98
C GLU A 102 -14.64 -11.46 25.91
N GLY A 103 -13.49 -11.97 25.39
CA GLY A 103 -12.70 -11.32 24.35
C GLY A 103 -13.26 -11.47 22.92
N GLY A 104 -14.13 -12.47 22.73
CA GLY A 104 -14.74 -12.77 21.42
C GLY A 104 -16.19 -13.20 21.54
N PRO A 105 -17.11 -12.33 22.02
CA PRO A 105 -18.50 -12.71 22.33
C PRO A 105 -19.29 -13.13 21.07
N HIS A 106 -18.83 -12.73 19.87
CA HIS A 106 -19.52 -13.04 18.61
C HIS A 106 -19.01 -14.30 17.90
N MET A 107 -18.24 -15.15 18.57
CA MET A 107 -17.72 -16.40 17.97
C MET A 107 -18.86 -17.29 17.43
N GLY A 108 -19.97 -17.39 18.18
CA GLY A 108 -21.15 -18.14 17.74
C GLY A 108 -21.78 -17.60 16.45
N ASP A 109 -21.81 -16.27 16.31
CA ASP A 109 -22.35 -15.61 15.10
C ASP A 109 -21.44 -15.86 13.90
N VAL A 110 -20.12 -15.80 14.09
CA VAL A 110 -19.13 -16.10 13.03
C VAL A 110 -19.27 -17.56 12.56
N VAL A 111 -19.30 -18.52 13.47
CA VAL A 111 -19.50 -19.94 13.18
C VAL A 111 -20.81 -20.15 12.40
N SER A 112 -21.91 -19.55 12.85
CA SER A 112 -23.21 -19.67 12.21
C SER A 112 -23.22 -19.07 10.80
N HIS A 113 -22.51 -17.95 10.60
CA HIS A 113 -22.48 -17.26 9.31
C HIS A 113 -21.55 -17.94 8.31
N THR A 114 -20.41 -18.45 8.74
CA THR A 114 -19.39 -19.04 7.88
C THR A 114 -19.58 -20.53 7.64
N GLY A 115 -20.26 -21.22 8.54
CA GLY A 115 -20.38 -22.69 8.55
C GLY A 115 -19.10 -23.42 8.99
N LEU A 116 -18.09 -22.68 9.44
CA LEU A 116 -16.84 -23.23 9.94
C LEU A 116 -16.97 -23.65 11.40
N SER A 117 -16.15 -24.63 11.84
CA SER A 117 -15.99 -24.93 13.26
C SER A 117 -15.23 -23.81 14.00
N VAL A 118 -15.34 -23.78 15.32
CA VAL A 118 -14.58 -22.82 16.15
C VAL A 118 -13.09 -22.95 15.90
N ASP A 119 -12.56 -24.16 15.79
CA ASP A 119 -11.14 -24.43 15.55
C ASP A 119 -10.69 -23.85 14.19
N GLU A 120 -11.51 -24.03 13.13
CA GLU A 120 -11.23 -23.46 11.81
C GLU A 120 -11.26 -21.93 11.83
N VAL A 121 -12.22 -21.32 12.53
CA VAL A 121 -12.28 -19.86 12.68
C VAL A 121 -11.05 -19.30 13.39
N VAL A 122 -10.49 -20.05 14.32
CA VAL A 122 -9.25 -19.67 15.04
C VAL A 122 -8.01 -19.90 14.17
N GLU A 123 -7.90 -21.03 13.47
CA GLU A 123 -6.70 -21.41 12.72
C GLU A 123 -6.52 -20.62 11.42
N LEU A 124 -7.60 -20.31 10.71
CA LEU A 124 -7.53 -19.57 9.45
C LEU A 124 -6.78 -18.24 9.54
N PRO A 125 -7.05 -17.35 10.50
CA PRO A 125 -6.31 -16.10 10.64
C PRO A 125 -4.91 -16.27 11.26
N ARG A 126 -4.61 -17.39 11.90
CA ARG A 126 -3.29 -17.63 12.52
C ARG A 126 -2.24 -18.15 11.55
N THR A 127 -2.68 -18.84 10.50
CA THR A 127 -1.78 -19.53 9.57
C THR A 127 -1.02 -18.59 8.64
N PRO A 128 -1.65 -17.56 8.01
CA PRO A 128 -0.95 -16.67 7.09
C PRO A 128 -0.11 -15.62 7.81
N GLY A 129 1.00 -15.23 7.17
CA GLY A 129 1.69 -14.00 7.52
C GLY A 129 0.94 -12.78 6.97
N TYR A 130 0.87 -11.70 7.73
CA TYR A 130 0.22 -10.45 7.34
C TYR A 130 1.28 -9.38 7.11
N PRO A 131 1.72 -9.15 5.85
CA PRO A 131 2.65 -8.07 5.57
C PRO A 131 1.93 -6.71 5.70
N VAL A 132 2.58 -5.77 6.38
CA VAL A 132 2.11 -4.39 6.46
C VAL A 132 2.51 -3.67 5.17
N TYR A 133 1.54 -3.24 4.38
CA TYR A 133 1.78 -2.55 3.10
C TYR A 133 1.94 -1.05 3.26
N ALA A 134 1.18 -0.45 4.16
CA ALA A 134 1.22 0.98 4.44
C ALA A 134 0.79 1.25 5.89
N LEU A 135 1.14 2.42 6.38
CA LEU A 135 0.70 2.89 7.69
C LEU A 135 -0.55 3.74 7.53
N GLY A 136 -1.57 3.46 8.34
CA GLY A 136 -2.78 4.27 8.40
C GLY A 136 -2.60 5.56 9.19
N SER A 137 -3.56 6.47 9.07
CA SER A 137 -3.56 7.76 9.75
C SER A 137 -3.76 7.67 11.28
N HIS A 138 -4.14 6.51 11.79
CA HIS A 138 -4.32 6.25 13.22
C HIS A 138 -3.34 5.18 13.70
N PRO A 139 -2.81 5.27 14.94
CA PRO A 139 -1.78 4.34 15.45
C PRO A 139 -2.18 2.86 15.50
N ARG A 140 -3.45 2.55 15.23
CA ARG A 140 -4.00 1.18 15.28
C ARG A 140 -4.44 0.65 13.90
N HIS A 141 -4.20 1.40 12.82
CA HIS A 141 -4.53 0.94 11.46
C HIS A 141 -3.24 0.66 10.70
N CYS A 142 -2.97 -0.62 10.50
CA CYS A 142 -1.99 -1.10 9.52
C CYS A 142 -2.75 -1.67 8.32
N HIS A 143 -2.35 -1.34 7.13
CA HIS A 143 -2.90 -1.84 5.87
C HIS A 143 -1.87 -2.70 5.13
#